data_701cad0abf274ed339b27d096c05632e
#
_entry.id   701cad0abf274ed339b27d096c05632e
#
_cell.length_a   1.000
_cell.length_b   1.000
_cell.length_c   1.000
_cell.angle_alpha   90.00
_cell.angle_beta   90.00
_cell.angle_gamma   90.00
#
_symmetry.space_group_name_H-M   'P 1'
#
loop_
_entity.id
_entity.type
_entity.pdbx_description
1 polymer ?
#
loop_
_entity_poly.entity_id
_entity_poly.type
_entity_poly.pdbx_seq_one_letter_code
_entity_poly.pdbx_strand_id
1 'polypeptide(L)'
;MRLTVEDIYNKLVNDDKILTKKGRITFNLGDIDIVVKQRDVVGNIMQEWVEGWLLKNGIDYALNDNTQMPPDFYLNPDNKKEGLMEIKAFNYKCGPGFDIADFRMYEQEIAHKPWMLDVTYLIFGYEMSEDGTVTIKKIWKNKVWEMSRPMASGSKKTIWPINLQIKKGTVHKIRPAKWYGKSTKFSIFACKEDFLAAMEETVYKNKDTRDDGPEWLSTVIENYENHFGEKLCIPRWNDIKNKYVNDKS
;
A
#
# COMPACT_ATOMS: atom_id res chain seq x y z
N MET A 1 16.57 -4.22 -18.88
CA MET A 1 15.57 -5.30 -19.05
C MET A 1 14.29 -4.87 -18.35
N ARG A 2 13.14 -4.91 -19.03
CA ARG A 2 11.86 -4.57 -18.43
C ARG A 2 11.22 -5.78 -17.78
N LEU A 3 10.80 -5.63 -16.54
CA LEU A 3 10.09 -6.67 -15.77
C LEU A 3 8.81 -6.08 -15.18
N THR A 4 7.81 -6.94 -14.99
CA THR A 4 6.61 -6.62 -14.21
C THR A 4 6.90 -6.81 -12.71
N VAL A 5 6.03 -6.31 -11.84
CA VAL A 5 6.11 -6.58 -10.39
C VAL A 5 5.98 -8.08 -10.11
N GLU A 6 5.20 -8.80 -10.94
CA GLU A 6 5.07 -10.26 -10.87
C GLU A 6 6.41 -10.96 -11.13
N ASP A 7 7.12 -10.54 -12.18
CA ASP A 7 8.42 -11.10 -12.52
C ASP A 7 9.45 -10.83 -11.42
N ILE A 8 9.46 -9.62 -10.86
CA ILE A 8 10.31 -9.22 -9.72
C ILE A 8 10.03 -10.10 -8.51
N TYR A 9 8.76 -10.27 -8.15
CA TYR A 9 8.37 -11.15 -7.05
C TYR A 9 8.84 -12.58 -7.27
N ASN A 10 8.61 -13.14 -8.46
CA ASN A 10 8.99 -14.50 -8.79
C ASN A 10 10.51 -14.66 -8.74
N LYS A 11 11.26 -13.70 -9.27
CA LYS A 11 12.73 -13.69 -9.23
C LYS A 11 13.25 -13.63 -7.80
N LEU A 12 12.73 -12.77 -6.95
CA LEU A 12 13.11 -12.68 -5.54
C LEU A 12 12.82 -13.96 -4.76
N VAL A 13 11.65 -14.57 -4.96
CA VAL A 13 11.19 -15.72 -4.17
C VAL A 13 11.78 -17.02 -4.70
N ASN A 14 11.72 -17.24 -6.02
CA ASN A 14 12.04 -18.53 -6.62
C ASN A 14 13.51 -18.63 -7.05
N ASP A 15 14.08 -17.59 -7.69
CA ASP A 15 15.44 -17.61 -8.19
C ASP A 15 16.44 -17.29 -7.07
N ASP A 16 16.26 -16.14 -6.43
CA ASP A 16 17.14 -15.66 -5.37
C ASP A 16 16.88 -16.33 -4.02
N LYS A 17 15.72 -16.97 -3.84
CA LYS A 17 15.31 -17.64 -2.60
C LYS A 17 15.43 -16.74 -1.37
N ILE A 18 15.00 -15.47 -1.50
CA ILE A 18 15.20 -14.43 -0.48
C ILE A 18 14.66 -14.83 0.90
N LEU A 19 13.61 -15.67 0.95
CA LEU A 19 13.03 -16.16 2.21
C LEU A 19 13.98 -17.05 3.02
N THR A 20 15.06 -17.53 2.40
CA THR A 20 16.11 -18.34 3.05
C THR A 20 17.35 -17.52 3.40
N LYS A 21 17.44 -16.27 2.91
CA LYS A 21 18.62 -15.42 3.12
C LYS A 21 18.56 -14.71 4.47
N LYS A 22 19.74 -14.38 4.96
CA LYS A 22 19.94 -13.56 6.16
C LYS A 22 20.73 -12.32 5.79
N GLY A 23 20.38 -11.19 6.35
CA GLY A 23 21.07 -9.93 6.16
C GLY A 23 21.38 -9.24 7.48
N ARG A 24 22.17 -8.18 7.42
CA ARG A 24 22.43 -7.25 8.51
C ARG A 24 22.48 -5.85 7.97
N ILE A 25 22.10 -4.89 8.79
CA ILE A 25 22.27 -3.47 8.51
C ILE A 25 23.51 -3.02 9.31
N THR A 26 24.48 -2.46 8.63
CA THR A 26 25.69 -1.92 9.24
C THR A 26 25.74 -0.40 9.00
N PHE A 27 26.25 0.31 9.98
CA PHE A 27 26.53 1.74 9.87
C PHE A 27 27.99 1.98 10.24
N ASN A 28 28.71 2.62 9.34
CA ASN A 28 30.14 2.86 9.45
C ASN A 28 30.36 4.38 9.51
N LEU A 29 31.10 4.84 10.51
CA LEU A 29 31.47 6.25 10.65
C LEU A 29 32.88 6.36 11.26
N GLY A 30 33.82 6.90 10.48
CA GLY A 30 35.21 6.88 10.84
C GLY A 30 35.72 5.45 11.03
N ASP A 31 36.33 5.17 12.17
CA ASP A 31 36.89 3.85 12.50
C ASP A 31 35.89 2.99 13.31
N ILE A 32 34.63 3.38 13.39
CA ILE A 32 33.59 2.67 14.15
C ILE A 32 32.58 2.02 13.20
N ASP A 33 32.47 0.71 13.30
CA ASP A 33 31.49 -0.12 12.61
C ASP A 33 30.48 -0.70 13.61
N ILE A 34 29.20 -0.48 13.39
CA ILE A 34 28.15 -1.04 14.24
C ILE A 34 27.15 -1.85 13.42
N VAL A 35 26.57 -2.85 14.06
CA VAL A 35 25.37 -3.52 13.55
C VAL A 35 24.15 -2.82 14.11
N VAL A 36 23.27 -2.33 13.23
CA VAL A 36 22.03 -1.67 13.62
C VAL A 36 21.03 -2.74 14.11
N LYS A 37 20.54 -2.58 15.36
CA LYS A 37 19.59 -3.51 15.99
C LYS A 37 18.20 -2.92 16.17
N GLN A 38 17.98 -1.71 15.68
CA GLN A 38 16.67 -1.07 15.67
C GLN A 38 15.78 -1.67 14.59
N ARG A 39 14.64 -2.24 15.00
CA ARG A 39 13.78 -3.02 14.10
C ARG A 39 13.05 -2.17 13.07
N ASP A 40 12.68 -0.95 13.40
CA ASP A 40 11.99 -0.01 12.53
C ASP A 40 12.84 0.49 11.36
N VAL A 41 14.16 0.50 11.50
CA VAL A 41 15.10 0.89 10.43
C VAL A 41 14.97 -0.01 9.19
N VAL A 42 14.66 -1.31 9.37
CA VAL A 42 14.52 -2.24 8.23
C VAL A 42 13.44 -1.77 7.26
N GLY A 43 12.34 -1.22 7.76
CA GLY A 43 11.25 -0.69 6.92
C GLY A 43 11.73 0.44 6.02
N ASN A 44 12.55 1.34 6.55
CA ASN A 44 13.00 2.53 5.83
C ASN A 44 14.04 2.24 4.75
N ILE A 45 14.91 1.25 4.98
CA ILE A 45 15.97 0.93 4.01
C ILE A 45 15.59 -0.13 2.97
N MET A 46 14.40 -0.74 3.09
CA MET A 46 14.01 -1.81 2.17
C MET A 46 13.84 -1.30 0.74
N GLN A 47 13.39 -0.08 0.56
CA GLN A 47 13.29 0.55 -0.77
C GLN A 47 14.68 0.68 -1.41
N GLU A 48 15.68 1.19 -0.67
CA GLU A 48 17.06 1.32 -1.15
C GLU A 48 17.68 -0.05 -1.47
N TRP A 49 17.36 -1.05 -0.65
CA TRP A 49 17.82 -2.42 -0.92
C TRP A 49 17.21 -2.97 -2.22
N VAL A 50 15.90 -2.74 -2.46
CA VAL A 50 15.25 -3.15 -3.71
C VAL A 50 15.85 -2.40 -4.89
N GLU A 51 16.12 -1.10 -4.78
CA GLU A 51 16.79 -0.33 -5.82
C GLU A 51 18.15 -0.93 -6.18
N GLY A 52 19.00 -1.20 -5.18
CA GLY A 52 20.29 -1.87 -5.38
C GLY A 52 20.15 -3.25 -6.03
N TRP A 53 19.07 -3.97 -5.70
CA TRP A 53 18.77 -5.27 -6.34
C TRP A 53 18.35 -5.11 -7.80
N LEU A 54 17.51 -4.10 -8.13
CA LEU A 54 17.11 -3.78 -9.51
C LEU A 54 18.34 -3.45 -10.37
N LEU A 55 19.21 -2.56 -9.88
CA LEU A 55 20.47 -2.19 -10.54
C LEU A 55 21.37 -3.40 -10.79
N LYS A 56 21.58 -4.23 -9.78
CA LYS A 56 22.42 -5.44 -9.87
C LYS A 56 21.90 -6.41 -10.92
N ASN A 57 20.59 -6.49 -11.12
CA ASN A 57 19.96 -7.39 -12.10
C ASN A 57 19.75 -6.75 -13.48
N GLY A 58 20.19 -5.50 -13.70
CA GLY A 58 20.01 -4.78 -14.96
C GLY A 58 18.55 -4.57 -15.33
N ILE A 59 17.70 -4.32 -14.34
CA ILE A 59 16.28 -4.06 -14.52
C ILE A 59 16.08 -2.55 -14.69
N ASP A 60 15.34 -2.17 -15.73
CA ASP A 60 15.06 -0.75 -16.02
C ASP A 60 14.00 -0.22 -15.05
N TYR A 61 14.23 0.95 -14.51
CA TYR A 61 13.27 1.67 -13.66
C TYR A 61 13.53 3.17 -13.69
N ALA A 62 12.53 3.94 -13.27
CA ALA A 62 12.69 5.32 -12.86
C ALA A 62 12.14 5.51 -11.44
N LEU A 63 12.71 6.44 -10.70
CA LEU A 63 12.23 6.82 -9.37
C LEU A 63 11.08 7.83 -9.48
N ASN A 64 10.26 7.90 -8.45
CA ASN A 64 9.28 8.96 -8.29
C ASN A 64 9.95 10.17 -7.61
N ASP A 65 9.82 11.33 -8.22
CA ASP A 65 10.33 12.59 -7.66
C ASP A 65 9.54 13.02 -6.41
N ASN A 66 8.28 12.56 -6.27
CA ASN A 66 7.43 12.80 -5.10
C ASN A 66 7.48 11.61 -4.13
N THR A 67 8.37 11.66 -3.16
CA THR A 67 8.53 10.60 -2.15
C THR A 67 7.39 10.49 -1.13
N GLN A 68 6.38 11.36 -1.19
CA GLN A 68 5.22 11.33 -0.28
C GLN A 68 4.05 10.53 -0.84
N MET A 69 4.11 10.19 -2.13
CA MET A 69 3.06 9.47 -2.84
C MET A 69 3.62 8.25 -3.56
N PRO A 70 2.88 7.11 -3.57
CA PRO A 70 3.26 5.99 -4.41
C PRO A 70 3.23 6.36 -5.91
N PRO A 71 3.92 5.64 -6.78
CA PRO A 71 4.80 4.50 -6.46
C PRO A 71 6.23 4.94 -6.12
N ASP A 72 7.04 4.08 -5.53
CA ASP A 72 8.49 4.29 -5.38
C ASP A 72 9.22 4.13 -6.71
N PHE A 73 8.77 3.16 -7.54
CA PHE A 73 9.40 2.80 -8.81
C PHE A 73 8.40 2.74 -9.96
N TYR A 74 8.82 3.31 -11.10
CA TYR A 74 8.20 3.09 -12.40
C TYR A 74 9.04 2.05 -13.17
N LEU A 75 8.55 0.82 -13.31
CA LEU A 75 9.25 -0.25 -14.03
C LEU A 75 9.18 -0.09 -15.56
N ASN A 76 8.39 0.86 -16.04
CA ASN A 76 8.40 1.33 -17.40
C ASN A 76 8.80 2.82 -17.43
N PRO A 77 10.12 3.14 -17.53
CA PRO A 77 10.58 4.53 -17.52
C PRO A 77 10.00 5.41 -18.63
N ASP A 78 9.64 4.79 -19.77
CA ASP A 78 9.08 5.50 -20.94
C ASP A 78 7.58 5.77 -20.79
N ASN A 79 6.89 5.03 -19.91
CA ASN A 79 5.46 5.22 -19.62
C ASN A 79 5.19 5.11 -18.12
N LYS A 80 5.27 6.24 -17.43
CA LYS A 80 5.04 6.32 -15.95
C LYS A 80 3.60 6.04 -15.50
N LYS A 81 2.74 5.53 -16.41
CA LYS A 81 1.37 5.09 -16.09
C LYS A 81 1.27 3.57 -15.94
N GLU A 82 2.36 2.85 -16.17
CA GLU A 82 2.45 1.39 -16.12
C GLU A 82 3.62 0.93 -15.25
N GLY A 83 3.55 -0.31 -14.78
CA GLY A 83 4.63 -0.89 -13.99
C GLY A 83 4.87 -0.17 -12.65
N LEU A 84 3.80 0.28 -12.01
CA LEU A 84 3.84 1.06 -10.78
C LEU A 84 4.11 0.13 -9.59
N MET A 85 5.26 0.29 -8.94
CA MET A 85 5.67 -0.54 -7.81
C MET A 85 5.98 0.31 -6.58
N GLU A 86 5.31 -0.01 -5.48
CA GLU A 86 5.53 0.59 -4.17
C GLU A 86 6.15 -0.45 -3.23
N ILE A 87 7.17 -0.06 -2.47
CA ILE A 87 7.82 -0.94 -1.50
C ILE A 87 7.31 -0.62 -0.09
N LYS A 88 6.87 -1.65 0.60
CA LYS A 88 6.55 -1.54 2.02
C LYS A 88 7.20 -2.68 2.78
N ALA A 89 7.57 -2.40 4.04
CA ALA A 89 8.05 -3.44 4.92
C ALA A 89 7.53 -3.25 6.34
N PHE A 90 7.39 -4.34 7.07
CA PHE A 90 6.95 -4.29 8.45
C PHE A 90 7.47 -5.49 9.25
N ASN A 91 7.58 -5.32 10.56
CA ASN A 91 7.91 -6.42 11.46
C ASN A 91 6.75 -7.42 11.47
N TYR A 92 7.01 -8.62 10.95
CA TYR A 92 5.99 -9.66 10.75
C TYR A 92 5.26 -10.06 12.05
N LYS A 93 5.95 -9.98 13.19
CA LYS A 93 5.36 -10.26 14.50
C LYS A 93 4.36 -9.19 14.96
N CYS A 94 4.57 -7.94 14.54
CA CYS A 94 3.72 -6.81 14.96
C CYS A 94 2.52 -6.59 14.03
N GLY A 95 2.60 -7.05 12.79
CA GLY A 95 1.62 -6.75 11.74
C GLY A 95 1.91 -5.43 11.00
N PRO A 96 1.13 -5.12 9.93
CA PRO A 96 1.41 -4.00 9.06
C PRO A 96 1.17 -2.67 9.77
N GLY A 97 2.23 -1.91 9.99
CA GLY A 97 2.23 -0.62 10.68
C GLY A 97 2.57 0.58 9.77
N PHE A 98 2.76 0.36 8.47
CA PHE A 98 3.07 1.41 7.50
C PHE A 98 1.84 2.22 7.09
N ASP A 99 2.05 3.39 6.51
CA ASP A 99 1.01 4.18 5.85
C ASP A 99 0.94 3.79 4.36
N ILE A 100 -0.28 3.62 3.83
CA ILE A 100 -0.48 3.43 2.39
C ILE A 100 -0.25 4.76 1.69
N ALA A 101 -0.97 5.81 2.12
CA ALA A 101 -0.85 7.15 1.59
C ALA A 101 -1.49 8.18 2.55
N ASP A 102 -1.22 9.47 2.34
CA ASP A 102 -2.04 10.55 2.85
C ASP A 102 -3.42 10.47 2.21
N PHE A 103 -4.49 10.56 3.01
CA PHE A 103 -5.85 10.35 2.51
C PHE A 103 -6.25 11.41 1.47
N ARG A 104 -6.03 12.70 1.81
CA ARG A 104 -6.43 13.81 0.94
C ARG A 104 -5.64 13.83 -0.36
N MET A 105 -4.34 13.60 -0.28
CA MET A 105 -3.50 13.52 -1.47
C MET A 105 -3.91 12.33 -2.35
N TYR A 106 -4.17 11.18 -1.74
CA TYR A 106 -4.50 9.96 -2.47
C TYR A 106 -5.86 10.08 -3.18
N GLU A 107 -6.87 10.66 -2.52
CA GLU A 107 -8.19 10.84 -3.14
C GLU A 107 -8.12 11.78 -4.35
N GLN A 108 -7.33 12.86 -4.27
CA GLN A 108 -7.09 13.78 -5.38
C GLN A 108 -6.30 13.11 -6.51
N GLU A 109 -5.24 12.38 -6.18
CA GLU A 109 -4.41 11.71 -7.18
C GLU A 109 -5.20 10.65 -7.97
N ILE A 110 -5.98 9.79 -7.33
CA ILE A 110 -6.76 8.77 -8.05
C ILE A 110 -7.89 9.37 -8.89
N ALA A 111 -8.42 10.55 -8.52
CA ALA A 111 -9.39 11.25 -9.33
C ALA A 111 -8.81 11.72 -10.67
N HIS A 112 -7.57 12.21 -10.66
CA HIS A 112 -6.92 12.76 -11.86
C HIS A 112 -5.95 11.81 -12.56
N LYS A 113 -5.46 10.80 -11.83
CA LYS A 113 -4.49 9.80 -12.31
C LYS A 113 -5.01 8.39 -12.00
N PRO A 114 -5.98 7.89 -12.76
CA PRO A 114 -6.66 6.62 -12.45
C PRO A 114 -5.72 5.41 -12.44
N TRP A 115 -4.58 5.48 -13.14
CA TRP A 115 -3.55 4.43 -13.09
C TRP A 115 -2.91 4.28 -11.70
N MET A 116 -3.07 5.24 -10.79
CA MET A 116 -2.63 5.12 -9.40
C MET A 116 -3.36 4.00 -8.63
N LEU A 117 -4.56 3.61 -9.09
CA LEU A 117 -5.24 2.42 -8.58
C LEU A 117 -4.46 1.14 -8.91
N ASP A 118 -3.67 1.13 -9.98
CA ASP A 118 -2.91 -0.04 -10.40
C ASP A 118 -1.52 -0.17 -9.75
N VAL A 119 -1.18 0.72 -8.83
CA VAL A 119 0.04 0.55 -8.02
C VAL A 119 0.03 -0.81 -7.33
N THR A 120 1.08 -1.58 -7.55
CA THR A 120 1.30 -2.85 -6.86
C THR A 120 2.27 -2.66 -5.71
N TYR A 121 1.80 -2.95 -4.51
CA TYR A 121 2.60 -2.89 -3.30
C TYR A 121 3.35 -4.21 -3.13
N LEU A 122 4.68 -4.17 -3.27
CA LEU A 122 5.56 -5.28 -2.93
C LEU A 122 5.94 -5.16 -1.45
N ILE A 123 5.40 -6.05 -0.62
CA ILE A 123 5.39 -5.90 0.83
C ILE A 123 6.23 -6.98 1.49
N PHE A 124 7.23 -6.57 2.28
CA PHE A 124 8.16 -7.46 2.97
C PHE A 124 7.80 -7.58 4.45
N GLY A 125 7.41 -8.78 4.88
CA GLY A 125 7.30 -9.13 6.29
C GLY A 125 8.63 -9.65 6.82
N TYR A 126 9.34 -8.86 7.63
CA TYR A 126 10.65 -9.20 8.17
C TYR A 126 10.61 -9.53 9.67
N GLU A 127 11.63 -10.22 10.12
CA GLU A 127 12.00 -10.33 11.53
C GLU A 127 13.47 -9.95 11.72
N MET A 128 13.77 -9.30 12.84
CA MET A 128 15.14 -9.00 13.26
C MET A 128 15.38 -9.63 14.64
N SER A 129 16.43 -10.44 14.74
CA SER A 129 16.88 -11.02 15.99
C SER A 129 17.69 -10.02 16.84
N GLU A 130 18.01 -10.37 18.08
CA GLU A 130 18.73 -9.49 19.02
C GLU A 130 20.15 -9.16 18.57
N ASP A 131 20.77 -10.03 17.79
CA ASP A 131 22.11 -9.82 17.19
C ASP A 131 22.07 -8.93 15.93
N GLY A 132 20.89 -8.42 15.55
CA GLY A 132 20.69 -7.59 14.36
C GLY A 132 20.54 -8.37 13.04
N THR A 133 20.43 -9.70 13.10
CA THR A 133 20.18 -10.50 11.89
C THR A 133 18.75 -10.31 11.39
N VAL A 134 18.60 -9.89 10.13
CA VAL A 134 17.31 -9.68 9.45
C VAL A 134 17.00 -10.90 8.58
N THR A 135 15.76 -11.37 8.65
CA THR A 135 15.21 -12.42 7.79
C THR A 135 13.88 -11.98 7.20
N ILE A 136 13.65 -12.23 5.92
CA ILE A 136 12.36 -12.03 5.28
C ILE A 136 11.51 -13.27 5.48
N LYS A 137 10.38 -13.12 6.15
CA LYS A 137 9.47 -14.23 6.50
C LYS A 137 8.44 -14.49 5.41
N LYS A 138 8.00 -13.41 4.75
CA LYS A 138 7.02 -13.48 3.68
C LYS A 138 7.08 -12.22 2.81
N ILE A 139 6.72 -12.37 1.55
CA ILE A 139 6.50 -11.26 0.62
C ILE A 139 5.09 -11.38 0.06
N TRP A 140 4.43 -10.24 -0.15
CA TRP A 140 3.14 -10.14 -0.79
C TRP A 140 3.18 -9.14 -1.94
N LYS A 141 2.29 -9.33 -2.89
CA LYS A 141 1.96 -8.38 -3.95
C LYS A 141 0.48 -8.05 -3.77
N ASN A 142 0.20 -6.83 -3.40
CA ASN A 142 -1.17 -6.41 -3.16
C ASN A 142 -1.47 -5.10 -3.87
N LYS A 143 -2.70 -4.95 -4.33
CA LYS A 143 -3.30 -3.67 -4.65
C LYS A 143 -3.84 -3.02 -3.37
N VAL A 144 -4.12 -1.73 -3.42
CA VAL A 144 -4.63 -1.00 -2.24
C VAL A 144 -5.89 -1.64 -1.65
N TRP A 145 -6.83 -2.09 -2.46
CA TRP A 145 -8.08 -2.73 -2.00
C TRP A 145 -7.84 -4.09 -1.36
N GLU A 146 -6.84 -4.85 -1.81
CA GLU A 146 -6.49 -6.17 -1.26
C GLU A 146 -5.88 -6.11 0.14
N MET A 147 -5.61 -4.91 0.65
CA MET A 147 -5.14 -4.68 2.02
C MET A 147 -5.97 -3.61 2.75
N SER A 148 -7.15 -3.30 2.23
CA SER A 148 -8.08 -2.33 2.80
C SER A 148 -9.40 -2.99 3.19
N ARG A 149 -10.04 -2.48 4.25
CA ARG A 149 -11.35 -2.91 4.74
C ARG A 149 -11.96 -1.84 5.65
N PRO A 150 -13.25 -1.93 6.00
CA PRO A 150 -13.84 -1.07 7.03
C PRO A 150 -13.15 -1.22 8.39
N MET A 151 -13.27 -0.17 9.22
CA MET A 151 -12.80 -0.19 10.61
C MET A 151 -13.79 0.45 11.56
N ALA A 152 -13.72 0.08 12.85
CA ALA A 152 -14.38 0.80 13.92
C ALA A 152 -13.38 1.74 14.62
N SER A 153 -13.75 2.99 14.85
CA SER A 153 -12.93 3.99 15.51
C SER A 153 -13.68 4.75 16.60
N GLY A 154 -12.93 5.17 17.61
CA GLY A 154 -13.42 5.97 18.71
C GLY A 154 -14.24 5.19 19.76
N SER A 155 -14.62 5.86 20.83
CA SER A 155 -15.38 5.27 21.97
C SER A 155 -16.79 4.80 21.54
N LYS A 156 -17.40 5.48 20.58
CA LYS A 156 -18.72 5.12 20.03
C LYS A 156 -18.63 4.04 18.95
N LYS A 157 -17.44 3.51 18.66
CA LYS A 157 -17.17 2.50 17.63
C LYS A 157 -17.77 2.89 16.26
N THR A 158 -17.62 4.17 15.88
CA THR A 158 -18.05 4.65 14.57
C THR A 158 -17.38 3.83 13.48
N ILE A 159 -18.19 3.28 12.58
CA ILE A 159 -17.67 2.52 11.43
C ILE A 159 -17.27 3.48 10.33
N TRP A 160 -16.00 3.37 9.92
CA TRP A 160 -15.47 4.02 8.74
C TRP A 160 -15.39 3.02 7.59
N PRO A 161 -15.70 3.45 6.36
CA PRO A 161 -15.71 2.54 5.21
C PRO A 161 -14.35 1.93 4.89
N ILE A 162 -13.26 2.65 5.17
CA ILE A 162 -11.89 2.13 5.01
C ILE A 162 -11.09 2.25 6.30
N ASN A 163 -9.94 1.57 6.38
CA ASN A 163 -9.05 1.61 7.54
C ASN A 163 -8.16 2.87 7.50
N LEU A 164 -8.27 3.71 8.52
CA LEU A 164 -7.74 5.07 8.55
C LEU A 164 -6.97 5.37 9.84
N GLN A 165 -6.01 6.27 9.74
CA GLN A 165 -5.53 7.02 10.88
C GLN A 165 -6.35 8.31 11.01
N ILE A 166 -7.02 8.46 12.16
CA ILE A 166 -7.83 9.64 12.48
C ILE A 166 -7.17 10.37 13.64
N LYS A 167 -6.91 11.67 13.47
CA LYS A 167 -6.35 12.55 14.51
C LYS A 167 -7.28 13.75 14.71
N LYS A 168 -7.70 14.01 15.95
CA LYS A 168 -8.57 15.11 16.29
C LYS A 168 -9.85 15.20 15.43
N GLY A 169 -10.40 14.04 15.06
CA GLY A 169 -11.61 13.93 14.24
C GLY A 169 -11.41 14.12 12.73
N THR A 170 -10.17 14.30 12.27
CA THR A 170 -9.81 14.44 10.86
C THR A 170 -9.10 13.18 10.36
N VAL A 171 -9.42 12.76 9.16
CA VAL A 171 -8.73 11.65 8.48
C VAL A 171 -7.37 12.14 7.97
N HIS A 172 -6.30 11.41 8.31
CA HIS A 172 -4.94 11.74 7.89
C HIS A 172 -4.39 10.75 6.88
N LYS A 173 -4.39 9.47 7.23
CA LYS A 173 -3.71 8.43 6.43
C LYS A 173 -4.63 7.26 6.16
N ILE A 174 -4.47 6.65 5.00
CA ILE A 174 -4.99 5.32 4.71
C ILE A 174 -4.01 4.33 5.33
N ARG A 175 -4.54 3.40 6.13
CA ARG A 175 -3.75 2.38 6.83
C ARG A 175 -4.08 1.00 6.29
N PRO A 176 -3.11 0.09 6.16
CA PRO A 176 -3.42 -1.28 5.79
C PRO A 176 -4.15 -2.01 6.92
N ALA A 177 -5.05 -2.87 6.54
CA ALA A 177 -5.58 -3.90 7.42
C ALA A 177 -4.61 -5.10 7.44
N LYS A 178 -4.75 -5.99 8.42
CA LYS A 178 -4.03 -7.27 8.42
C LYS A 178 -4.73 -8.23 7.44
N TRP A 179 -4.39 -8.12 6.15
CA TRP A 179 -5.03 -8.85 5.05
C TRP A 179 -4.76 -10.36 5.07
N TYR A 180 -3.65 -10.80 5.65
CA TYR A 180 -3.25 -12.20 5.72
C TYR A 180 -3.74 -12.92 6.99
N GLY A 181 -4.56 -12.28 7.79
CA GLY A 181 -5.14 -12.83 9.02
C GLY A 181 -6.65 -13.00 8.90
N LYS A 182 -7.21 -13.92 9.67
CA LYS A 182 -8.66 -14.04 9.80
C LYS A 182 -9.23 -12.83 10.55
N SER A 183 -10.24 -12.20 10.00
CA SER A 183 -11.06 -11.19 10.68
C SER A 183 -12.50 -11.66 10.71
N THR A 184 -13.12 -11.55 11.86
CA THR A 184 -14.53 -11.92 12.03
C THR A 184 -15.48 -10.75 11.83
N LYS A 185 -14.99 -9.52 12.00
CA LYS A 185 -15.83 -8.31 11.99
C LYS A 185 -15.83 -7.56 10.66
N PHE A 186 -14.69 -7.49 9.98
CA PHE A 186 -14.53 -6.75 8.73
C PHE A 186 -13.79 -7.59 7.72
N SER A 187 -14.26 -7.61 6.47
CA SER A 187 -13.61 -8.30 5.36
C SER A 187 -12.80 -7.34 4.50
N ILE A 188 -11.72 -7.84 3.89
CA ILE A 188 -10.93 -7.13 2.87
C ILE A 188 -11.79 -6.94 1.63
N PHE A 189 -11.62 -5.83 0.91
CA PHE A 189 -12.34 -5.58 -0.33
C PHE A 189 -12.02 -6.63 -1.40
N ALA A 190 -13.07 -7.07 -2.10
CA ALA A 190 -12.95 -8.08 -3.14
C ALA A 190 -12.45 -7.51 -4.47
N CYS A 191 -12.72 -6.22 -4.72
CA CYS A 191 -12.37 -5.54 -5.98
C CYS A 191 -12.16 -4.04 -5.76
N LYS A 192 -11.63 -3.38 -6.81
CA LYS A 192 -11.39 -1.93 -6.81
C LYS A 192 -12.67 -1.11 -6.76
N GLU A 193 -13.76 -1.60 -7.37
CA GLU A 193 -15.06 -0.92 -7.40
C GLU A 193 -15.66 -0.79 -6.00
N ASP A 194 -15.62 -1.86 -5.22
CA ASP A 194 -16.11 -1.86 -3.84
C ASP A 194 -15.22 -0.97 -2.92
N PHE A 195 -13.92 -0.93 -3.18
CA PHE A 195 -12.99 0.00 -2.52
C PHE A 195 -13.31 1.46 -2.89
N LEU A 196 -13.57 1.76 -4.16
CA LEU A 196 -13.92 3.11 -4.60
C LEU A 196 -15.26 3.57 -4.03
N ALA A 197 -16.25 2.69 -3.90
CA ALA A 197 -17.49 2.98 -3.18
C ALA A 197 -17.26 3.35 -1.71
N ALA A 198 -16.32 2.63 -1.05
CA ALA A 198 -15.94 2.94 0.33
C ALA A 198 -15.11 4.23 0.44
N MET A 199 -14.28 4.53 -0.57
CA MET A 199 -13.54 5.80 -0.67
C MET A 199 -14.50 6.98 -0.80
N GLU A 200 -15.47 6.93 -1.73
CA GLU A 200 -16.49 7.96 -1.91
C GLU A 200 -17.21 8.28 -0.60
N GLU A 201 -17.73 7.26 0.07
CA GLU A 201 -18.39 7.43 1.38
C GLU A 201 -17.44 8.04 2.41
N THR A 202 -16.15 7.74 2.35
CA THR A 202 -15.13 8.33 3.24
C THR A 202 -14.89 9.80 2.91
N VAL A 203 -14.83 10.17 1.63
CA VAL A 203 -14.71 11.56 1.16
C VAL A 203 -15.86 12.41 1.70
N TYR A 204 -17.11 11.95 1.56
CA TYR A 204 -18.28 12.63 2.12
C TYR A 204 -18.28 12.73 3.65
N LYS A 205 -17.80 11.70 4.32
CA LYS A 205 -17.80 11.61 5.77
C LYS A 205 -16.70 12.43 6.43
N ASN A 206 -15.58 12.63 5.77
CA ASN A 206 -14.47 13.42 6.27
C ASN A 206 -14.72 14.92 6.02
N LYS A 207 -14.63 15.72 7.09
CA LYS A 207 -14.93 17.17 7.04
C LYS A 207 -14.02 17.96 6.08
N ASP A 208 -12.78 17.47 5.85
CA ASP A 208 -11.77 18.19 5.07
C ASP A 208 -11.84 17.86 3.55
N THR A 209 -12.64 16.86 3.15
CA THR A 209 -12.82 16.42 1.75
C THR A 209 -14.30 16.40 1.33
N ARG A 210 -15.22 16.72 2.22
CA ARG A 210 -16.67 16.64 1.96
C ARG A 210 -17.13 17.46 0.76
N ASP A 211 -16.51 18.62 0.56
CA ASP A 211 -16.88 19.52 -0.51
C ASP A 211 -16.46 18.99 -1.90
N ASP A 212 -15.47 18.10 -1.94
CA ASP A 212 -15.02 17.43 -3.16
C ASP A 212 -15.95 16.26 -3.54
N GLY A 213 -16.72 15.74 -2.56
CA GLY A 213 -17.58 14.56 -2.67
C GLY A 213 -18.54 14.54 -3.87
N PRO A 214 -19.28 15.62 -4.17
CA PRO A 214 -20.28 15.61 -5.24
C PRO A 214 -19.72 15.27 -6.64
N GLU A 215 -18.49 15.64 -6.93
CA GLU A 215 -17.87 15.44 -8.25
C GLU A 215 -16.78 14.37 -8.25
N TRP A 216 -16.30 13.95 -7.07
CA TRP A 216 -15.14 13.07 -6.95
C TRP A 216 -15.32 11.75 -7.70
N LEU A 217 -16.39 11.02 -7.45
CA LEU A 217 -16.60 9.71 -8.06
C LEU A 217 -16.82 9.80 -9.57
N SER A 218 -17.58 10.80 -10.04
CA SER A 218 -17.78 11.02 -11.48
C SER A 218 -16.46 11.34 -12.19
N THR A 219 -15.60 12.14 -11.56
CA THR A 219 -14.25 12.46 -12.07
C THR A 219 -13.37 11.20 -12.15
N VAL A 220 -13.40 10.34 -11.11
CA VAL A 220 -12.68 9.06 -11.11
C VAL A 220 -13.15 8.18 -12.28
N ILE A 221 -14.47 8.02 -12.46
CA ILE A 221 -15.05 7.16 -13.51
C ILE A 221 -14.69 7.68 -14.90
N GLU A 222 -14.89 8.98 -15.14
CA GLU A 222 -14.58 9.60 -16.43
C GLU A 222 -13.10 9.48 -16.81
N ASN A 223 -12.20 9.81 -15.88
CA ASN A 223 -10.78 9.73 -16.13
C ASN A 223 -10.28 8.28 -16.26
N TYR A 224 -10.89 7.34 -15.54
CA TYR A 224 -10.59 5.92 -15.69
C TYR A 224 -11.01 5.41 -17.08
N GLU A 225 -12.23 5.71 -17.52
CA GLU A 225 -12.73 5.35 -18.85
C GLU A 225 -11.86 5.98 -19.95
N ASN A 226 -11.50 7.25 -19.82
CA ASN A 226 -10.64 7.95 -20.77
C ASN A 226 -9.22 7.33 -20.85
N HIS A 227 -8.71 6.79 -19.75
CA HIS A 227 -7.37 6.21 -19.71
C HIS A 227 -7.33 4.75 -20.17
N PHE A 228 -8.25 3.92 -19.65
CA PHE A 228 -8.25 2.48 -19.88
C PHE A 228 -9.22 2.01 -20.96
N GLY A 229 -10.13 2.86 -21.43
CA GLY A 229 -11.20 2.49 -22.34
C GLY A 229 -12.28 1.59 -21.70
N GLU A 230 -12.28 1.46 -20.38
CA GLU A 230 -13.16 0.61 -19.61
C GLU A 230 -13.95 1.45 -18.62
N LYS A 231 -15.27 1.27 -18.58
CA LYS A 231 -16.13 1.99 -17.66
C LYS A 231 -16.26 1.24 -16.33
N LEU A 232 -15.93 1.95 -15.24
CA LEU A 232 -16.15 1.43 -13.89
C LEU A 232 -17.64 1.43 -13.53
N CYS A 233 -18.12 0.31 -13.00
CA CYS A 233 -19.47 0.15 -12.43
C CYS A 233 -19.38 0.16 -10.90
N ILE A 234 -19.38 1.34 -10.29
CA ILE A 234 -19.15 1.49 -8.85
C ILE A 234 -20.51 1.45 -8.14
N PRO A 235 -20.72 0.49 -7.21
CA PRO A 235 -21.95 0.39 -6.43
C PRO A 235 -22.02 1.50 -5.37
N ARG A 236 -23.18 1.75 -4.80
CA ARG A 236 -23.28 2.60 -3.61
C ARG A 236 -22.76 1.85 -2.39
N TRP A 237 -22.00 2.53 -1.54
CA TRP A 237 -21.48 1.92 -0.31
C TRP A 237 -22.57 1.27 0.55
N ASN A 238 -23.72 1.93 0.68
CA ASN A 238 -24.83 1.42 1.47
C ASN A 238 -25.41 0.10 0.98
N ASP A 239 -25.28 -0.21 -0.31
CA ASP A 239 -25.80 -1.44 -0.90
C ASP A 239 -24.85 -2.63 -0.67
N ILE A 240 -23.54 -2.34 -0.52
CA ILE A 240 -22.51 -3.38 -0.42
C ILE A 240 -21.89 -3.52 0.97
N LYS A 241 -22.07 -2.54 1.87
CA LYS A 241 -21.42 -2.50 3.20
C LYS A 241 -21.58 -3.79 4.01
N ASN A 242 -22.71 -4.48 3.89
CA ASN A 242 -22.98 -5.73 4.61
C ASN A 242 -22.12 -6.91 4.15
N LYS A 243 -21.47 -6.82 2.97
CA LYS A 243 -20.46 -7.80 2.55
C LYS A 243 -19.19 -7.68 3.39
N TYR A 244 -18.91 -6.48 3.92
CA TYR A 244 -17.65 -6.11 4.54
C TYR A 244 -17.75 -5.86 6.03
N VAL A 245 -18.94 -5.56 6.54
CA VAL A 245 -19.24 -5.38 7.96
C VAL A 245 -20.11 -6.55 8.42
N ASN A 246 -19.49 -7.49 9.11
CA ASN A 246 -20.22 -8.64 9.66
C ASN A 246 -20.83 -8.25 11.02
N ASP A 247 -22.11 -8.04 11.08
CA ASP A 247 -22.88 -7.72 12.32
C ASP A 247 -23.04 -8.94 13.27
N LYS A 248 -22.26 -9.99 13.09
CA LYS A 248 -22.23 -11.12 14.01
C LYS A 248 -21.34 -10.79 15.22
N SER A 249 -21.91 -10.09 16.18
CA SER A 249 -21.40 -9.98 17.55
C SER A 249 -22.48 -10.35 18.54
#